data_d57d03db8db29c0232142965e2fa1bc1
#
_entry.id   d57d03db8db29c0232142965e2fa1bc1
#
_cell.length_a   1.000
_cell.length_b   1.000
_cell.length_c   1.000
_cell.angle_alpha   90.00
_cell.angle_beta   90.00
_cell.angle_gamma   90.00
#
_symmetry.space_group_name_H-M   'P 1'
#
loop_
_entity.id
_entity.type
_entity.pdbx_description
1 polymer ?
#
loop_
_entity_poly.entity_id
_entity_poly.type
_entity_poly.pdbx_seq_one_letter_code
_entity_poly.pdbx_strand_id
1 'polypeptide(L)'
;MDTLEQGSGKLFTDPSSVAARADFRQKSRVMTEKVTTVSDAVDRLLGDGDYLAIGGFGGDRIPTAVIHEVIRQNKQDLGFAGHTSTHDFQVMCAGNLMGRGQMLARVDCAYVVGMEARGLSRQARRVMESGEVQFTDWSNYTLALRFRAAAMGVPFLPAHS
;
A
#
# COMPACT_ATOMS: atom_id res chain seq x y z
N MET A 1 23.20 2.32 9.83
CA MET A 1 22.64 2.64 8.49
C MET A 1 21.44 1.78 8.39
N ASP A 2 20.34 2.27 8.95
CA ASP A 2 19.09 1.54 8.93
C ASP A 2 18.56 1.59 7.51
N THR A 3 18.45 0.45 7.01
CA THR A 3 18.20 0.14 5.66
C THR A 3 16.78 0.55 5.31
N LEU A 4 16.67 1.60 4.54
CA LEU A 4 15.51 1.88 3.67
C LEU A 4 15.13 0.68 2.77
N GLU A 5 15.67 -0.48 3.08
CA GLU A 5 15.96 -1.54 2.15
C GLU A 5 15.09 -2.74 2.33
N GLN A 6 14.43 -2.87 3.44
CA GLN A 6 13.60 -4.04 3.65
C GLN A 6 12.14 -3.68 3.56
N GLY A 7 11.68 -3.58 2.33
CA GLY A 7 10.27 -3.78 2.08
C GLY A 7 9.86 -5.20 2.46
N SER A 8 8.69 -5.39 2.96
CA SER A 8 8.10 -6.73 3.09
C SER A 8 7.61 -7.22 1.74
N GLY A 9 7.88 -8.46 1.41
CA GLY A 9 7.50 -9.07 0.15
C GLY A 9 8.70 -9.37 -0.76
N LYS A 10 8.61 -10.40 -1.56
CA LYS A 10 9.69 -10.94 -2.39
C LYS A 10 10.32 -9.95 -3.37
N LEU A 11 9.57 -8.96 -3.82
CA LEU A 11 10.04 -7.96 -4.80
C LEU A 11 10.69 -6.74 -4.14
N PHE A 12 10.49 -6.53 -2.83
CA PHE A 12 10.97 -5.35 -2.12
C PHE A 12 12.01 -5.64 -1.05
N THR A 13 12.26 -6.91 -0.77
CA THR A 13 13.22 -7.34 0.26
C THR A 13 14.65 -7.42 -0.25
N ASP A 14 14.83 -7.52 -1.55
CA ASP A 14 16.15 -7.57 -2.17
C ASP A 14 16.31 -6.41 -3.15
N PRO A 15 17.17 -5.42 -2.86
CA PRO A 15 17.47 -4.33 -3.77
C PRO A 15 18.24 -4.80 -5.02
N SER A 16 18.63 -6.07 -5.07
CA SER A 16 19.31 -6.64 -6.22
C SER A 16 18.39 -6.73 -7.44
N SER A 17 18.72 -5.97 -8.47
CA SER A 17 18.02 -6.06 -9.76
C SER A 17 18.08 -7.45 -10.38
N VAL A 18 19.07 -8.26 -9.99
CA VAL A 18 19.24 -9.64 -10.48
C VAL A 18 18.18 -10.54 -9.86
N ALA A 19 17.94 -10.45 -8.56
CA ALA A 19 16.89 -11.22 -7.88
C ALA A 19 15.50 -10.87 -8.40
N ALA A 20 15.19 -9.58 -8.53
CA ALA A 20 13.92 -9.12 -9.09
C ALA A 20 13.70 -9.63 -10.53
N ARG A 21 14.74 -9.58 -11.39
CA ARG A 21 14.67 -10.10 -12.75
C ARG A 21 14.50 -11.61 -12.79
N ALA A 22 15.14 -12.34 -11.87
CA ALA A 22 14.97 -13.79 -11.77
C ALA A 22 13.53 -14.17 -11.43
N ASP A 23 12.92 -13.49 -10.47
CA ASP A 23 11.51 -13.67 -10.11
C ASP A 23 10.56 -13.38 -11.28
N PHE A 24 10.76 -12.26 -11.99
CA PHE A 24 9.98 -11.93 -13.19
C PHE A 24 10.12 -12.97 -14.32
N ARG A 25 11.28 -13.60 -14.47
CA ARG A 25 11.50 -14.67 -15.48
C ARG A 25 10.78 -15.95 -15.10
N GLN A 26 10.67 -16.26 -13.81
CA GLN A 26 10.00 -17.47 -13.33
C GLN A 26 8.48 -17.34 -13.32
N LYS A 27 7.96 -16.12 -13.39
CA LYS A 27 6.53 -15.87 -13.40
C LYS A 27 5.87 -16.54 -14.60
N SER A 28 4.90 -17.40 -14.34
CA SER A 28 4.13 -18.06 -15.38
C SER A 28 3.43 -17.02 -16.28
N ARG A 29 3.54 -17.23 -17.59
CA ARG A 29 2.84 -16.43 -18.61
C ARG A 29 1.64 -17.16 -19.21
N VAL A 30 1.28 -18.29 -18.65
CA VAL A 30 0.12 -19.06 -19.09
C VAL A 30 -1.14 -18.23 -18.83
N MET A 31 -1.98 -18.16 -19.83
CA MET A 31 -3.30 -17.53 -19.67
C MET A 31 -4.17 -18.41 -18.79
N THR A 32 -4.61 -17.86 -17.67
CA THR A 32 -5.49 -18.52 -16.72
C THR A 32 -6.72 -17.67 -16.51
N GLU A 33 -7.85 -18.31 -16.20
CA GLU A 33 -9.05 -17.60 -15.74
C GLU A 33 -8.73 -16.84 -14.44
N LYS A 34 -9.01 -15.54 -14.43
CA LYS A 34 -8.70 -14.64 -13.30
C LYS A 34 -9.93 -14.07 -12.63
N VAL A 35 -11.12 -14.40 -13.16
CA VAL A 35 -12.37 -13.96 -12.53
C VAL A 35 -12.57 -14.77 -11.25
N THR A 36 -12.73 -14.06 -10.15
CA THR A 36 -12.92 -14.66 -8.83
C THR A 36 -13.73 -13.72 -7.94
N THR A 37 -14.09 -14.15 -6.75
CA THR A 37 -14.75 -13.28 -5.77
C THR A 37 -13.74 -12.36 -5.11
N VAL A 38 -14.22 -11.24 -4.56
CA VAL A 38 -13.34 -10.32 -3.80
C VAL A 38 -12.76 -11.04 -2.58
N SER A 39 -13.55 -11.88 -1.92
CA SER A 39 -13.12 -12.67 -0.77
C SER A 39 -11.96 -13.60 -1.12
N ASP A 40 -12.11 -14.39 -2.17
CA ASP A 40 -11.07 -15.33 -2.60
C ASP A 40 -9.80 -14.59 -3.08
N ALA A 41 -9.99 -13.44 -3.75
CA ALA A 41 -8.86 -12.64 -4.20
C ALA A 41 -8.03 -12.12 -3.02
N VAL A 42 -8.68 -11.55 -2.01
CA VAL A 42 -7.99 -11.02 -0.82
C VAL A 42 -7.35 -12.17 -0.02
N ASP A 43 -8.05 -13.29 0.16
CA ASP A 43 -7.51 -14.44 0.89
C ASP A 43 -6.23 -14.99 0.25
N ARG A 44 -6.25 -15.15 -1.06
CA ARG A 44 -5.17 -15.79 -1.81
C ARG A 44 -3.98 -14.88 -2.13
N LEU A 45 -4.23 -13.58 -2.29
CA LEU A 45 -3.24 -12.65 -2.84
C LEU A 45 -2.68 -11.66 -1.83
N LEU A 46 -3.29 -11.54 -0.65
CA LEU A 46 -2.87 -10.62 0.39
C LEU A 46 -2.60 -11.38 1.70
N GLY A 47 -1.34 -11.45 2.09
CA GLY A 47 -0.90 -11.96 3.38
C GLY A 47 -0.67 -10.85 4.40
N ASP A 48 -0.54 -11.23 5.67
CA ASP A 48 -0.10 -10.31 6.70
C ASP A 48 1.33 -9.82 6.40
N GLY A 49 1.60 -8.56 6.66
CA GLY A 49 2.87 -7.93 6.37
C GLY A 49 3.05 -7.46 4.91
N ASP A 50 2.12 -7.76 4.01
CA ASP A 50 2.22 -7.35 2.62
C ASP A 50 2.11 -5.84 2.44
N TYR A 51 2.66 -5.37 1.30
CA TYR A 51 2.62 -3.96 0.92
C TYR A 51 1.57 -3.72 -0.16
N LEU A 52 0.51 -3.02 0.21
CA LEU A 52 -0.66 -2.76 -0.61
C LEU A 52 -0.57 -1.39 -1.29
N ALA A 53 -0.38 -1.37 -2.60
CA ALA A 53 -0.48 -0.15 -3.39
C ALA A 53 -1.90 0.00 -3.94
N ILE A 54 -2.57 1.10 -3.61
CA ILE A 54 -3.95 1.36 -4.01
C ILE A 54 -3.97 2.48 -5.06
N GLY A 55 -4.54 2.15 -6.21
CA GLY A 55 -4.81 3.12 -7.27
C GLY A 55 -6.13 3.85 -7.04
N GLY A 56 -6.31 4.91 -7.79
CA GLY A 56 -7.45 5.82 -7.70
C GLY A 56 -6.97 7.26 -7.60
N PHE A 57 -7.91 8.18 -7.51
CA PHE A 57 -7.60 9.60 -7.33
C PHE A 57 -8.72 10.27 -6.52
N GLY A 58 -8.38 10.74 -5.36
CA GLY A 58 -9.36 11.33 -4.46
C GLY A 58 -10.47 10.33 -4.10
N GLY A 59 -11.72 10.69 -4.35
CA GLY A 59 -12.89 9.83 -4.13
C GLY A 59 -13.19 8.87 -5.28
N ASP A 60 -12.47 8.98 -6.41
CA ASP A 60 -12.80 8.28 -7.64
C ASP A 60 -11.94 7.02 -7.83
N ARG A 61 -12.57 5.96 -8.33
CA ARG A 61 -11.92 4.70 -8.72
C ARG A 61 -11.15 4.01 -7.60
N ILE A 62 -11.60 4.17 -6.38
CA ILE A 62 -11.03 3.49 -5.22
C ILE A 62 -11.62 2.08 -5.11
N PRO A 63 -10.81 1.04 -4.83
CA PRO A 63 -11.30 -0.32 -4.70
C PRO A 63 -11.94 -0.57 -3.32
N THR A 64 -12.99 0.18 -2.98
CA THR A 64 -13.62 0.19 -1.65
C THR A 64 -14.05 -1.21 -1.20
N ALA A 65 -14.60 -2.03 -2.11
CA ALA A 65 -15.02 -3.40 -1.79
C ALA A 65 -13.83 -4.28 -1.35
N VAL A 66 -12.67 -4.11 -1.99
CA VAL A 66 -11.44 -4.82 -1.62
C VAL A 66 -10.97 -4.39 -0.24
N ILE A 67 -10.97 -3.09 0.04
CA ILE A 67 -10.53 -2.56 1.34
C ILE A 67 -11.43 -3.08 2.48
N HIS A 68 -12.74 -3.09 2.26
CA HIS A 68 -13.67 -3.66 3.23
C HIS A 68 -13.43 -5.16 3.47
N GLU A 69 -13.05 -5.89 2.43
CA GLU A 69 -12.72 -7.30 2.56
C GLU A 69 -11.41 -7.53 3.33
N VAL A 70 -10.41 -6.69 3.11
CA VAL A 70 -9.16 -6.69 3.88
C VAL A 70 -9.45 -6.57 5.38
N ILE A 71 -10.35 -5.64 5.74
CA ILE A 71 -10.80 -5.47 7.14
C ILE A 71 -11.58 -6.69 7.63
N ARG A 72 -12.48 -7.24 6.81
CA ARG A 72 -13.31 -8.40 7.19
C ARG A 72 -12.46 -9.63 7.48
N GLN A 73 -11.42 -9.85 6.68
CA GLN A 73 -10.46 -10.94 6.86
C GLN A 73 -9.41 -10.67 7.94
N ASN A 74 -9.46 -9.49 8.55
CA ASN A 74 -8.56 -9.10 9.63
C ASN A 74 -7.08 -9.21 9.26
N LYS A 75 -6.71 -8.77 8.05
CA LYS A 75 -5.30 -8.74 7.62
C LYS A 75 -4.51 -7.75 8.48
N GLN A 76 -3.27 -8.11 8.82
CA GLN A 76 -2.45 -7.41 9.81
C GLN A 76 -1.12 -6.93 9.23
N ASP A 77 -0.52 -5.96 9.88
CA ASP A 77 0.83 -5.45 9.62
C ASP A 77 1.08 -4.97 8.19
N LEU A 78 0.02 -4.50 7.53
CA LEU A 78 0.09 -4.09 6.13
C LEU A 78 0.86 -2.80 5.94
N GLY A 79 1.64 -2.76 4.84
CA GLY A 79 2.07 -1.50 4.26
C GLY A 79 0.99 -0.94 3.33
N PHE A 80 0.82 0.36 3.34
CA PHE A 80 -0.11 1.07 2.45
C PHE A 80 0.62 2.12 1.63
N ALA A 81 0.36 2.16 0.34
CA ALA A 81 0.82 3.24 -0.52
C ALA A 81 -0.33 3.82 -1.34
N GLY A 82 -0.48 5.13 -1.31
CA GLY A 82 -1.49 5.84 -2.07
C GLY A 82 -1.05 7.25 -2.46
N HIS A 83 -1.39 7.65 -3.68
CA HIS A 83 -1.01 8.97 -4.19
C HIS A 83 -1.85 10.10 -3.56
N THR A 84 -3.12 10.17 -3.93
CA THR A 84 -4.06 11.14 -3.40
C THR A 84 -5.13 10.36 -2.66
N SER A 85 -4.75 9.94 -1.47
CA SER A 85 -5.57 9.06 -0.65
C SER A 85 -6.67 9.84 0.07
N THR A 86 -7.86 9.27 0.06
CA THR A 86 -9.03 9.82 0.73
C THR A 86 -9.77 8.74 1.52
N HIS A 87 -10.87 8.28 0.97
CA HIS A 87 -11.72 7.25 1.58
C HIS A 87 -10.99 5.91 1.75
N ASP A 88 -10.14 5.52 0.81
CA ASP A 88 -9.28 4.34 0.90
C ASP A 88 -8.45 4.32 2.20
N PHE A 89 -7.65 5.35 2.40
CA PHE A 89 -6.83 5.49 3.60
C PHE A 89 -7.67 5.63 4.86
N GLN A 90 -8.76 6.41 4.81
CA GLN A 90 -9.62 6.62 5.98
C GLN A 90 -10.28 5.32 6.44
N VAL A 91 -10.70 4.46 5.52
CA VAL A 91 -11.30 3.15 5.84
C VAL A 91 -10.23 2.21 6.41
N MET A 92 -9.02 2.20 5.86
CA MET A 92 -7.90 1.44 6.43
C MET A 92 -7.55 1.91 7.85
N CYS A 93 -7.53 3.23 8.10
CA CYS A 93 -7.34 3.78 9.44
C CYS A 93 -8.46 3.38 10.40
N ALA A 94 -9.70 3.35 9.94
CA ALA A 94 -10.82 2.87 10.76
C ALA A 94 -10.63 1.40 11.13
N GLY A 95 -10.18 0.56 10.18
CA GLY A 95 -9.83 -0.83 10.44
C GLY A 95 -8.77 -0.97 11.53
N ASN A 96 -7.72 -0.13 11.49
CA ASN A 96 -6.65 -0.12 12.50
C ASN A 96 -7.18 0.19 13.92
N LEU A 97 -8.23 0.99 14.03
CA LEU A 97 -8.83 1.38 15.30
C LEU A 97 -9.91 0.41 15.81
N MET A 98 -10.21 -0.66 15.10
CA MET A 98 -11.23 -1.63 15.51
C MET A 98 -10.80 -2.56 16.65
N GLY A 99 -9.57 -2.46 17.13
CA GLY A 99 -9.07 -3.23 18.28
C GLY A 99 -8.85 -4.72 18.01
N ARG A 100 -8.68 -5.10 16.74
CA ARG A 100 -8.43 -6.47 16.31
C ARG A 100 -6.96 -6.77 16.00
N GLY A 101 -6.06 -5.90 16.41
CA GLY A 101 -4.66 -5.91 16.08
C GLY A 101 -4.26 -4.70 15.24
N GLN A 102 -3.01 -4.63 14.83
CA GLN A 102 -2.49 -3.53 14.03
C GLN A 102 -2.62 -3.87 12.54
N MET A 103 -3.61 -3.30 11.87
CA MET A 103 -3.81 -3.52 10.43
C MET A 103 -2.74 -2.81 9.60
N LEU A 104 -2.45 -1.54 9.91
CA LEU A 104 -1.45 -0.72 9.22
C LEU A 104 -0.18 -0.65 10.06
N ALA A 105 0.94 -1.15 9.52
CA ALA A 105 2.26 -1.00 10.11
C ALA A 105 3.00 0.22 9.53
N ARG A 106 2.82 0.48 8.24
CA ARG A 106 3.48 1.61 7.56
C ARG A 106 2.61 2.20 6.47
N VAL A 107 2.82 3.48 6.22
CA VAL A 107 2.08 4.26 5.22
C VAL A 107 3.04 5.13 4.43
N ASP A 108 2.96 5.03 3.12
CA ASP A 108 3.63 5.91 2.15
C ASP A 108 2.55 6.66 1.37
N CYS A 109 2.34 7.92 1.70
CA CYS A 109 1.34 8.75 1.04
C CYS A 109 1.96 10.03 0.49
N ALA A 110 1.49 10.44 -0.68
CA ALA A 110 1.88 11.71 -1.25
C ALA A 110 0.93 12.84 -0.84
N TYR A 111 -0.34 12.51 -0.68
CA TYR A 111 -1.33 13.50 -0.28
C TYR A 111 -2.53 12.82 0.36
N VAL A 112 -2.86 13.20 1.57
CA VAL A 112 -4.04 12.71 2.28
C VAL A 112 -5.09 13.81 2.34
N VAL A 113 -6.25 13.56 1.73
CA VAL A 113 -7.34 14.52 1.59
C VAL A 113 -8.57 14.06 2.36
N GLY A 114 -9.21 14.98 3.04
CA GLY A 114 -10.57 14.78 3.51
C GLY A 114 -11.58 14.93 2.36
N MET A 115 -12.58 14.07 2.32
CA MET A 115 -13.65 14.16 1.32
C MET A 115 -14.69 15.24 1.62
N GLU A 116 -14.65 15.81 2.79
CA GLU A 116 -15.67 16.73 3.27
C GLU A 116 -15.11 18.12 3.50
N ALA A 117 -16.00 19.08 3.56
CA ALA A 117 -15.69 20.46 3.97
C ALA A 117 -15.05 20.57 5.37
N ARG A 118 -15.05 19.48 6.14
CA ARG A 118 -14.45 19.39 7.48
C ARG A 118 -13.00 18.90 7.50
N GLY A 119 -12.42 18.60 6.34
CA GLY A 119 -11.03 18.15 6.21
C GLY A 119 -10.81 16.67 6.52
N LEU A 120 -9.63 16.36 7.01
CA LEU A 120 -9.20 14.98 7.28
C LEU A 120 -10.06 14.33 8.38
N SER A 121 -10.42 13.06 8.19
CA SER A 121 -11.18 12.31 9.18
C SER A 121 -10.42 12.19 10.51
N ARG A 122 -11.18 12.08 11.59
CA ARG A 122 -10.61 11.88 12.93
C ARG A 122 -9.80 10.60 13.04
N GLN A 123 -10.23 9.54 12.36
CA GLN A 123 -9.54 8.24 12.32
C GLN A 123 -8.17 8.36 11.65
N ALA A 124 -8.12 8.96 10.47
CA ALA A 124 -6.87 9.18 9.75
C ALA A 124 -5.91 10.05 10.58
N ARG A 125 -6.39 11.17 11.12
CA ARG A 125 -5.60 12.04 11.99
C ARG A 125 -5.02 11.28 13.18
N ARG A 126 -5.84 10.51 13.88
CA ARG A 126 -5.41 9.74 15.05
C ARG A 126 -4.32 8.73 14.68
N VAL A 127 -4.47 8.00 13.58
CA VAL A 127 -3.45 7.04 13.12
C VAL A 127 -2.15 7.75 12.76
N MET A 128 -2.23 8.88 12.05
CA MET A 128 -1.04 9.64 11.66
C MET A 128 -0.31 10.26 12.86
N GLU A 129 -1.03 10.70 13.88
CA GLU A 129 -0.48 11.39 15.06
C GLU A 129 -0.06 10.40 16.18
N SER A 130 -0.52 9.14 16.15
CA SER A 130 -0.25 8.17 17.23
C SER A 130 1.21 7.74 17.35
N GLY A 131 1.96 7.78 16.25
CA GLY A 131 3.30 7.20 16.16
C GLY A 131 3.34 5.67 16.13
N GLU A 132 2.18 5.01 16.18
CA GLU A 132 2.07 3.54 16.11
C GLU A 132 2.29 3.02 14.68
N VAL A 133 2.03 3.87 13.69
CA VAL A 133 2.19 3.56 12.26
C VAL A 133 3.35 4.37 11.71
N GLN A 134 4.29 3.72 11.06
CA GLN A 134 5.36 4.40 10.36
C GLN A 134 4.78 5.16 9.16
N PHE A 135 4.80 6.48 9.22
CA PHE A 135 4.28 7.34 8.17
C PHE A 135 5.43 8.04 7.42
N THR A 136 5.43 7.95 6.11
CA THR A 136 6.39 8.62 5.24
C THR A 136 5.66 9.51 4.24
N ASP A 137 5.97 10.80 4.29
CA ASP A 137 5.48 11.78 3.34
C ASP A 137 6.28 11.76 2.04
N TRP A 138 5.55 11.77 0.95
CA TRP A 138 6.08 11.85 -0.41
C TRP A 138 5.42 13.01 -1.16
N SER A 139 6.03 13.47 -2.23
CA SER A 139 5.30 14.21 -3.24
C SER A 139 4.64 13.21 -4.22
N ASN A 140 3.59 13.63 -4.93
CA ASN A 140 3.00 12.80 -5.99
C ASN A 140 4.05 12.35 -7.01
N TYR A 141 4.99 13.22 -7.32
CA TYR A 141 6.07 12.92 -8.25
C TYR A 141 7.05 11.88 -7.69
N THR A 142 7.54 12.05 -6.48
CA THR A 142 8.53 11.15 -5.90
C THR A 142 7.94 9.77 -5.58
N LEU A 143 6.68 9.69 -5.18
CA LEU A 143 6.00 8.41 -5.00
C LEU A 143 5.81 7.68 -6.35
N ALA A 144 5.46 8.41 -7.42
CA ALA A 144 5.39 7.83 -8.77
C ALA A 144 6.74 7.30 -9.24
N LEU A 145 7.84 8.03 -8.96
CA LEU A 145 9.19 7.55 -9.26
C LEU A 145 9.54 6.29 -8.48
N ARG A 146 9.12 6.19 -7.21
CA ARG A 146 9.31 4.98 -6.40
C ARG A 146 8.64 3.77 -7.02
N PHE A 147 7.38 3.90 -7.45
CA PHE A 147 6.69 2.82 -8.16
C PHE A 147 7.36 2.47 -9.50
N ARG A 148 7.83 3.48 -10.21
CA ARG A 148 8.56 3.27 -11.46
C ARG A 148 9.89 2.55 -11.25
N ALA A 149 10.63 2.91 -10.20
CA ALA A 149 11.87 2.22 -9.82
C ALA A 149 11.61 0.74 -9.54
N ALA A 150 10.58 0.45 -8.74
CA ALA A 150 10.16 -0.91 -8.44
C ALA A 150 9.78 -1.71 -9.70
N ALA A 151 9.00 -1.10 -10.60
CA ALA A 151 8.63 -1.72 -11.88
C ALA A 151 9.82 -2.01 -12.80
N MET A 152 10.88 -1.21 -12.70
CA MET A 152 12.14 -1.39 -13.46
C MET A 152 13.11 -2.36 -12.77
N GLY A 153 12.84 -2.75 -11.52
CA GLY A 153 13.74 -3.57 -10.70
C GLY A 153 15.04 -2.84 -10.36
N VAL A 154 14.96 -1.51 -10.14
CA VAL A 154 16.09 -0.69 -9.68
C VAL A 154 15.81 -0.13 -8.28
N PRO A 155 16.85 0.08 -7.45
CA PRO A 155 16.65 0.48 -6.06
C PRO A 155 16.08 1.90 -5.91
N PHE A 156 16.37 2.79 -6.86
CA PHE A 156 15.86 4.17 -6.86
C PHE A 156 15.92 4.78 -8.26
N LEU A 157 15.19 5.87 -8.43
CA LEU A 157 15.35 6.79 -9.56
C LEU A 157 15.67 8.20 -9.01
N PRO A 158 16.64 8.91 -9.58
CA PRO A 158 16.93 10.27 -9.17
C PRO A 158 15.75 11.18 -9.47
N ALA A 159 15.43 12.06 -8.53
CA ALA A 159 14.44 13.10 -8.69
C ALA A 159 15.14 14.45 -8.72
N HIS A 160 14.73 15.32 -9.63
CA HIS A 160 15.10 16.73 -9.61
C HIS A 160 14.03 17.48 -8.81
N SER A 161 14.43 18.12 -7.73
CA SER A 161 13.57 18.99 -6.90
C SER A 161 13.73 20.45 -7.30
#